data_af5af62773ea3fb628090ca73645eb13
#
_entry.id   af5af62773ea3fb628090ca73645eb13
#
_cell.length_a   1.000
_cell.length_b   1.000
_cell.length_c   1.000
_cell.angle_alpha   90.00
_cell.angle_beta   90.00
_cell.angle_gamma   90.00
#
_symmetry.space_group_name_H-M   'P 1'
#
loop_
_entity.id
_entity.type
_entity.pdbx_description
1 polymer ?
#
loop_
_entity_poly.entity_id
_entity_poly.type
_entity_poly.pdbx_seq_one_letter_code
_entity_poly.pdbx_strand_id
1 'polypeptide(L)'
;RDTVGMLLHDVIFTPFFCGAAGPGHSWHWDHYIEKNDLWYHFKRFVRAVEGIDPVAERFEPLRSDNGRLKGYALKGRRHLLIWFRDAENTWQTEFEENREPELLSGREVDLSEFLSGRKIRSVTAYDPWNDVWTEVAAGKKILLPDFKRSLVVKVSYK
;
A
#
# COMPACT_ATOMS: atom_id res chain seq x y z
N ARG A 1 -15.30 11.34 12.58
CA ARG A 1 -14.98 12.10 11.36
C ARG A 1 -13.51 11.91 11.04
N ASP A 2 -13.17 11.79 9.75
CA ASP A 2 -11.81 11.48 9.30
C ASP A 2 -10.89 12.70 9.43
N THR A 3 -10.22 12.83 10.57
CA THR A 3 -9.19 13.84 10.80
C THR A 3 -7.78 13.33 10.55
N VAL A 4 -7.61 12.02 10.33
CA VAL A 4 -6.32 11.38 10.06
C VAL A 4 -6.10 11.08 8.58
N GLY A 5 -7.13 11.31 7.74
CA GLY A 5 -7.02 11.15 6.29
C GLY A 5 -7.09 9.71 5.79
N MET A 6 -7.78 8.80 6.49
CA MET A 6 -7.90 7.41 6.03
C MET A 6 -8.61 7.31 4.67
N LEU A 7 -9.71 8.06 4.51
CA LEU A 7 -10.42 8.12 3.22
C LEU A 7 -9.55 8.74 2.12
N LEU A 8 -8.81 9.79 2.45
CA LEU A 8 -7.88 10.42 1.50
C LEU A 8 -6.77 9.46 1.09
N HIS A 9 -6.20 8.74 2.05
CA HIS A 9 -5.19 7.71 1.77
C HIS A 9 -5.73 6.67 0.77
N ASP A 10 -6.91 6.14 1.02
CA ASP A 10 -7.53 5.15 0.13
C ASP A 10 -7.83 5.75 -1.27
N VAL A 11 -8.33 6.97 -1.34
CA VAL A 11 -8.58 7.67 -2.62
C VAL A 11 -7.29 7.87 -3.40
N ILE A 12 -6.17 8.19 -2.75
CA ILE A 12 -4.87 8.40 -3.41
C ILE A 12 -4.29 7.07 -3.91
N PHE A 13 -4.27 6.04 -3.06
CA PHE A 13 -3.57 4.77 -3.34
C PHE A 13 -4.36 3.84 -4.27
N THR A 14 -5.67 3.72 -4.08
CA THR A 14 -6.50 2.72 -4.78
C THR A 14 -6.41 2.81 -6.30
N PRO A 15 -6.56 3.98 -6.95
CA PRO A 15 -6.53 4.02 -8.41
C PRO A 15 -5.21 3.53 -8.98
N PHE A 16 -4.08 3.99 -8.44
CA PHE A 16 -2.77 3.58 -8.90
C PHE A 16 -2.54 2.07 -8.72
N PHE A 17 -2.80 1.53 -7.53
CA PHE A 17 -2.62 0.10 -7.26
C PHE A 17 -3.67 -0.80 -7.93
N CYS A 18 -4.72 -0.22 -8.51
CA CYS A 18 -5.67 -0.90 -9.39
C CYS A 18 -5.36 -0.73 -10.88
N GLY A 19 -4.23 -0.13 -11.25
CA GLY A 19 -3.73 -0.04 -12.61
C GLY A 19 -4.03 1.28 -13.34
N ALA A 20 -4.50 2.32 -12.64
CA ALA A 20 -4.60 3.66 -13.21
C ALA A 20 -3.22 4.30 -13.42
N ALA A 21 -3.14 5.28 -14.31
CA ALA A 21 -1.90 5.96 -14.65
C ALA A 21 -1.28 6.77 -13.50
N GLY A 22 -2.05 7.07 -12.46
CA GLY A 22 -1.60 7.85 -11.31
C GLY A 22 -2.52 7.73 -10.10
N PRO A 23 -2.21 8.49 -9.04
CA PRO A 23 -3.03 8.51 -7.82
C PRO A 23 -4.39 9.15 -8.06
N GLY A 24 -5.33 8.85 -7.17
CA GLY A 24 -6.58 9.59 -7.07
C GLY A 24 -6.42 10.93 -6.37
N HIS A 25 -7.51 11.68 -6.37
CA HIS A 25 -7.58 12.97 -5.70
C HIS A 25 -8.97 13.22 -5.15
N SER A 26 -9.08 13.99 -4.06
CA SER A 26 -10.34 14.44 -3.51
C SER A 26 -10.61 15.90 -3.92
N TRP A 27 -11.85 16.17 -4.34
CA TRP A 27 -12.27 17.54 -4.63
C TRP A 27 -12.37 18.43 -3.38
N HIS A 28 -12.54 17.83 -2.20
CA HIS A 28 -12.69 18.55 -0.92
C HIS A 28 -11.36 18.99 -0.32
N TRP A 29 -10.49 19.61 -1.12
CA TRP A 29 -9.17 20.02 -0.68
C TRP A 29 -9.21 21.12 0.40
N ASP A 30 -10.14 22.06 0.32
CA ASP A 30 -10.29 23.20 1.24
C ASP A 30 -10.94 22.81 2.57
N HIS A 31 -12.06 22.07 2.51
CA HIS A 31 -12.84 21.72 3.71
C HIS A 31 -12.33 20.49 4.44
N TYR A 32 -11.54 19.67 3.77
CA TYR A 32 -11.09 18.39 4.33
C TYR A 32 -9.56 18.31 4.39
N ILE A 33 -8.86 18.42 3.26
CA ILE A 33 -7.40 18.22 3.21
C ILE A 33 -6.67 19.35 3.93
N GLU A 34 -6.95 20.61 3.56
CA GLU A 34 -6.31 21.78 4.16
C GLU A 34 -6.71 21.94 5.63
N LYS A 35 -8.00 21.84 5.93
CA LYS A 35 -8.51 21.99 7.30
C LYS A 35 -7.90 21.02 8.31
N ASN A 36 -7.54 19.80 7.86
CA ASN A 36 -7.00 18.77 8.72
C ASN A 36 -5.49 18.51 8.49
N ASP A 37 -4.82 19.37 7.71
CA ASP A 37 -3.39 19.26 7.38
C ASP A 37 -3.01 17.88 6.81
N LEU A 38 -3.78 17.38 5.83
CA LEU A 38 -3.64 16.04 5.28
C LEU A 38 -2.75 15.97 4.03
N TRP A 39 -2.09 17.06 3.65
CA TRP A 39 -1.24 17.12 2.47
C TRP A 39 -0.10 16.10 2.49
N TYR A 40 0.33 15.67 3.65
CA TYR A 40 1.37 14.66 3.82
C TYR A 40 1.03 13.31 3.17
N HIS A 41 -0.24 12.96 2.97
CA HIS A 41 -0.63 11.72 2.29
C HIS A 41 -0.14 11.65 0.84
N PHE A 42 -0.14 12.79 0.13
CA PHE A 42 0.43 12.87 -1.22
C PHE A 42 1.93 12.61 -1.21
N LYS A 43 2.65 13.20 -0.26
CA LYS A 43 4.08 12.94 -0.07
C LYS A 43 4.35 11.45 0.24
N ARG A 44 3.51 10.84 1.09
CA ARG A 44 3.62 9.41 1.43
C ARG A 44 3.39 8.52 0.22
N PHE A 45 2.44 8.86 -0.64
CA PHE A 45 2.25 8.16 -1.90
C PHE A 45 3.49 8.27 -2.80
N VAL A 46 4.04 9.46 -3.00
CA VAL A 46 5.25 9.66 -3.81
C VAL A 46 6.40 8.82 -3.26
N ARG A 47 6.59 8.80 -1.95
CA ARG A 47 7.61 7.96 -1.31
C ARG A 47 7.36 6.46 -1.52
N ALA A 48 6.11 6.02 -1.44
CA ALA A 48 5.75 4.61 -1.66
C ALA A 48 6.16 4.10 -3.05
N VAL A 49 6.10 4.98 -4.07
CA VAL A 49 6.41 4.66 -5.47
C VAL A 49 7.74 5.24 -5.95
N GLU A 50 8.58 5.73 -5.05
CA GLU A 50 9.86 6.33 -5.38
C GLU A 50 10.75 5.39 -6.20
N GLY A 51 11.35 5.92 -7.27
CA GLY A 51 12.20 5.16 -8.19
C GLY A 51 11.45 4.25 -9.17
N ILE A 52 10.12 4.32 -9.20
CA ILE A 52 9.28 3.56 -10.12
C ILE A 52 8.89 4.45 -11.32
N ASP A 53 9.15 3.95 -12.52
CA ASP A 53 8.62 4.51 -13.77
C ASP A 53 7.47 3.61 -14.26
N PRO A 54 6.20 4.02 -14.06
CA PRO A 54 5.05 3.18 -14.42
C PRO A 54 4.98 2.83 -15.91
N VAL A 55 5.46 3.73 -16.77
CA VAL A 55 5.49 3.52 -18.22
C VAL A 55 6.50 2.43 -18.60
N ALA A 56 7.71 2.49 -18.02
CA ALA A 56 8.75 1.49 -18.25
C ALA A 56 8.39 0.13 -17.65
N GLU A 57 7.70 0.12 -16.51
CA GLU A 57 7.27 -1.11 -15.83
C GLU A 57 6.18 -1.86 -16.59
N ARG A 58 5.27 -1.17 -17.27
CA ARG A 58 4.09 -1.77 -17.94
C ARG A 58 3.32 -2.67 -16.99
N PHE A 59 2.90 -2.12 -15.90
CA PHE A 59 2.25 -2.85 -14.82
C PHE A 59 1.00 -3.63 -15.26
N GLU A 60 0.94 -4.87 -14.78
CA GLU A 60 -0.24 -5.72 -14.78
C GLU A 60 -0.85 -5.71 -13.38
N PRO A 61 -2.09 -5.21 -13.21
CA PRO A 61 -2.75 -5.22 -11.91
C PRO A 61 -3.23 -6.62 -11.56
N LEU A 62 -2.92 -7.05 -10.33
CA LEU A 62 -3.31 -8.33 -9.76
C LEU A 62 -3.90 -8.11 -8.37
N ARG A 63 -4.64 -9.07 -7.85
CA ARG A 63 -5.22 -9.03 -6.51
C ARG A 63 -4.89 -10.29 -5.75
N SER A 64 -4.66 -10.14 -4.45
CA SER A 64 -4.54 -11.25 -3.51
C SER A 64 -5.55 -11.06 -2.41
N ASP A 65 -6.22 -12.13 -2.07
CA ASP A 65 -7.17 -12.19 -0.96
C ASP A 65 -6.70 -13.26 0.03
N ASN A 66 -6.06 -12.82 1.09
CA ASN A 66 -5.63 -13.68 2.18
C ASN A 66 -6.42 -13.35 3.45
N GLY A 67 -7.74 -13.55 3.38
CA GLY A 67 -8.66 -13.30 4.48
C GLY A 67 -8.64 -11.83 4.90
N ARG A 68 -8.09 -11.54 6.08
CA ARG A 68 -8.01 -10.18 6.61
C ARG A 68 -7.09 -9.28 5.80
N LEU A 69 -6.07 -9.83 5.15
CA LEU A 69 -5.09 -9.05 4.38
C LEU A 69 -5.46 -9.05 2.90
N LYS A 70 -5.90 -7.90 2.39
CA LYS A 70 -6.18 -7.68 0.97
C LYS A 70 -4.95 -7.07 0.30
N GLY A 71 -4.47 -7.69 -0.78
CA GLY A 71 -3.34 -7.21 -1.57
C GLY A 71 -3.76 -6.70 -2.95
N TYR A 72 -3.36 -5.48 -3.27
CA TYR A 72 -3.50 -4.88 -4.59
C TYR A 72 -2.11 -4.76 -5.19
N ALA A 73 -1.81 -5.60 -6.18
CA ALA A 73 -0.47 -5.75 -6.72
C ALA A 73 -0.36 -5.18 -8.14
N LEU A 74 0.78 -4.57 -8.41
CA LEU A 74 1.20 -4.13 -9.73
C LEU A 74 2.47 -4.90 -10.10
N LYS A 75 2.33 -5.86 -10.99
CA LYS A 75 3.43 -6.68 -11.48
C LYS A 75 4.06 -6.01 -12.69
N GLY A 76 5.27 -5.49 -12.51
CA GLY A 76 6.02 -4.81 -13.54
C GLY A 76 7.12 -5.66 -14.14
N ARG A 77 7.93 -5.03 -15.02
CA ARG A 77 9.09 -5.67 -15.65
C ARG A 77 10.24 -5.87 -14.69
N ARG A 78 10.51 -4.89 -13.84
CA ARG A 78 11.63 -4.86 -12.88
C ARG A 78 11.19 -4.89 -11.43
N HIS A 79 9.93 -4.52 -11.17
CA HIS A 79 9.38 -4.42 -9.83
C HIS A 79 8.01 -5.08 -9.71
N LEU A 80 7.73 -5.55 -8.49
CA LEU A 80 6.39 -5.87 -8.03
C LEU A 80 6.09 -4.91 -6.87
N LEU A 81 5.02 -4.16 -6.98
CA LEU A 81 4.48 -3.33 -5.90
C LEU A 81 3.22 -3.98 -5.37
N ILE A 82 3.09 -4.08 -4.06
CA ILE A 82 1.85 -4.58 -3.44
C ILE A 82 1.44 -3.61 -2.34
N TRP A 83 0.23 -3.09 -2.43
CA TRP A 83 -0.41 -2.36 -1.36
C TRP A 83 -1.31 -3.31 -0.58
N PHE A 84 -0.92 -3.62 0.65
CA PHE A 84 -1.71 -4.42 1.56
C PHE A 84 -2.63 -3.55 2.40
N ARG A 85 -3.87 -3.97 2.52
CA ARG A 85 -4.91 -3.34 3.34
C ARG A 85 -5.44 -4.34 4.37
N ASP A 86 -5.63 -3.87 5.60
CA ASP A 86 -6.42 -4.56 6.59
C ASP A 86 -7.91 -4.47 6.21
N ALA A 87 -8.53 -5.60 5.85
CA ALA A 87 -9.92 -5.65 5.44
C ALA A 87 -10.90 -5.31 6.58
N GLU A 88 -10.47 -5.42 7.83
CA GLU A 88 -11.28 -5.08 9.00
C GLU A 88 -11.17 -3.60 9.38
N ASN A 89 -10.19 -2.89 8.84
CA ASN A 89 -10.08 -1.44 9.00
C ASN A 89 -10.81 -0.73 7.86
N THR A 90 -12.04 -0.33 8.10
CA THR A 90 -12.91 0.40 7.17
C THR A 90 -13.35 1.72 7.78
N TRP A 91 -13.88 2.63 6.96
CA TRP A 91 -14.45 3.88 7.46
C TRP A 91 -15.60 3.62 8.46
N GLN A 92 -16.34 2.55 8.30
CA GLN A 92 -17.41 2.16 9.22
C GLN A 92 -16.84 1.77 10.57
N THR A 93 -15.86 0.85 10.59
CA THR A 93 -15.25 0.39 11.85
C THR A 93 -14.52 1.54 12.56
N GLU A 94 -13.79 2.39 11.83
CA GLU A 94 -12.99 3.44 12.44
C GLU A 94 -13.82 4.68 12.84
N PHE A 95 -14.81 5.11 12.02
CA PHE A 95 -15.52 6.38 12.26
C PHE A 95 -16.94 6.21 12.81
N GLU A 96 -17.65 5.15 12.48
CA GLU A 96 -19.00 4.90 13.01
C GLU A 96 -18.93 4.09 14.30
N GLU A 97 -18.10 3.05 14.33
CA GLU A 97 -17.94 2.19 15.49
C GLU A 97 -16.87 2.69 16.48
N ASN A 98 -16.10 3.74 16.13
CA ASN A 98 -14.98 4.28 16.91
C ASN A 98 -13.96 3.20 17.32
N ARG A 99 -13.70 2.25 16.43
CA ARG A 99 -12.75 1.17 16.66
C ARG A 99 -11.36 1.62 16.25
N GLU A 100 -10.42 1.59 17.18
CA GLU A 100 -9.02 1.86 16.89
C GLU A 100 -8.45 0.83 15.91
N PRO A 101 -7.64 1.28 14.91
CA PRO A 101 -6.97 0.35 14.00
C PRO A 101 -6.06 -0.60 14.75
N GLU A 102 -6.22 -1.88 14.52
CA GLU A 102 -5.41 -2.92 15.17
C GLU A 102 -4.01 -2.99 14.57
N LEU A 103 -3.04 -3.37 15.40
CA LEU A 103 -1.69 -3.69 14.96
C LEU A 103 -1.68 -5.11 14.36
N LEU A 104 -1.36 -5.21 13.08
CA LEU A 104 -1.12 -6.48 12.41
C LEU A 104 0.33 -6.90 12.59
N SER A 105 0.55 -7.97 13.36
CA SER A 105 1.88 -8.53 13.64
C SER A 105 2.01 -9.95 13.10
N GLY A 106 3.24 -10.37 12.77
CA GLY A 106 3.56 -11.74 12.39
C GLY A 106 2.87 -12.21 11.10
N ARG A 107 2.56 -11.30 10.19
CA ARG A 107 1.89 -11.63 8.92
C ARG A 107 2.88 -12.12 7.89
N GLU A 108 2.75 -13.38 7.50
CA GLU A 108 3.52 -13.98 6.40
C GLU A 108 2.70 -13.92 5.11
N VAL A 109 3.36 -13.59 4.00
CA VAL A 109 2.76 -13.53 2.66
C VAL A 109 3.58 -14.39 1.71
N ASP A 110 2.89 -15.22 0.93
CA ASP A 110 3.49 -15.97 -0.18
C ASP A 110 3.41 -15.16 -1.46
N LEU A 111 4.56 -14.81 -2.02
CA LEU A 111 4.68 -14.03 -3.24
C LEU A 111 4.71 -14.90 -4.51
N SER A 112 4.65 -16.23 -4.38
CA SER A 112 4.87 -17.17 -5.48
C SER A 112 3.93 -16.92 -6.67
N GLU A 113 2.68 -16.58 -6.41
CA GLU A 113 1.67 -16.30 -7.43
C GLU A 113 2.00 -15.05 -8.27
N PHE A 114 2.69 -14.06 -7.69
CA PHE A 114 3.05 -12.82 -8.36
C PHE A 114 4.38 -12.92 -9.12
N LEU A 115 5.27 -13.83 -8.73
CA LEU A 115 6.65 -13.85 -9.23
C LEU A 115 6.78 -14.44 -10.62
N SER A 116 5.90 -15.38 -11.03
CA SER A 116 5.99 -16.07 -12.34
C SER A 116 7.40 -16.57 -12.67
N GLY A 117 8.06 -17.17 -11.70
CA GLY A 117 9.43 -17.72 -11.85
C GLY A 117 10.56 -16.68 -11.77
N ARG A 118 10.28 -15.41 -11.61
CA ARG A 118 11.30 -14.36 -11.47
C ARG A 118 12.06 -14.49 -10.15
N LYS A 119 13.34 -14.16 -10.19
CA LYS A 119 14.21 -14.16 -9.00
C LYS A 119 14.15 -12.81 -8.30
N ILE A 120 13.94 -12.83 -7.00
CA ILE A 120 13.94 -11.64 -6.16
C ILE A 120 15.39 -11.17 -5.95
N ARG A 121 15.59 -9.86 -6.06
CA ARG A 121 16.81 -9.15 -5.70
C ARG A 121 16.72 -8.58 -4.29
N SER A 122 15.66 -7.82 -4.02
CA SER A 122 15.41 -7.19 -2.74
C SER A 122 13.93 -7.03 -2.47
N VAL A 123 13.59 -6.96 -1.19
CA VAL A 123 12.23 -6.66 -0.70
C VAL A 123 12.34 -5.54 0.31
N THR A 124 11.53 -4.51 0.15
CA THR A 124 11.36 -3.44 1.14
C THR A 124 9.89 -3.22 1.41
N ALA A 125 9.57 -2.83 2.63
CA ALA A 125 8.22 -2.45 3.03
C ALA A 125 8.20 -0.98 3.45
N TYR A 126 7.16 -0.26 3.03
CA TYR A 126 6.93 1.11 3.41
C TYR A 126 5.63 1.25 4.19
N ASP A 127 5.73 1.74 5.40
CA ASP A 127 4.58 2.14 6.20
C ASP A 127 4.23 3.60 5.91
N PRO A 128 3.16 3.87 5.15
CA PRO A 128 2.78 5.24 4.79
C PRO A 128 2.17 6.01 5.95
N TRP A 129 1.82 5.36 7.05
CA TRP A 129 1.24 6.01 8.22
C TRP A 129 2.31 6.57 9.15
N ASN A 130 3.44 5.86 9.26
CA ASN A 130 4.59 6.25 10.08
C ASN A 130 5.77 6.82 9.27
N ASP A 131 5.70 6.81 7.93
CA ASP A 131 6.75 7.27 7.00
C ASP A 131 8.06 6.49 7.16
N VAL A 132 7.98 5.19 7.27
CA VAL A 132 9.13 4.33 7.56
C VAL A 132 9.32 3.28 6.47
N TRP A 133 10.55 3.17 5.96
CA TRP A 133 11.00 2.05 5.15
C TRP A 133 11.66 0.99 6.02
N THR A 134 11.37 -0.27 5.74
CA THR A 134 11.96 -1.44 6.42
C THR A 134 12.46 -2.42 5.37
N GLU A 135 13.70 -2.89 5.50
CA GLU A 135 14.20 -4.00 4.71
C GLU A 135 13.55 -5.30 5.18
N VAL A 136 13.13 -6.12 4.23
CA VAL A 136 12.49 -7.41 4.48
C VAL A 136 13.37 -8.51 3.90
N ALA A 137 13.51 -9.61 4.63
CA ALA A 137 14.26 -10.77 4.13
C ALA A 137 13.68 -11.27 2.80
N ALA A 138 14.51 -11.28 1.75
CA ALA A 138 14.07 -11.64 0.42
C ALA A 138 13.79 -13.15 0.33
N GLY A 139 12.60 -13.52 -0.15
CA GLY A 139 12.16 -14.90 -0.31
C GLY A 139 10.80 -14.97 -0.99
N LYS A 140 10.40 -16.18 -1.38
CA LYS A 140 9.04 -16.41 -1.89
C LYS A 140 7.98 -16.16 -0.83
N LYS A 141 8.29 -16.51 0.41
CA LYS A 141 7.51 -16.15 1.59
C LYS A 141 8.24 -15.04 2.34
N ILE A 142 7.53 -14.00 2.68
CA ILE A 142 8.05 -12.84 3.40
C ILE A 142 7.26 -12.60 4.67
N LEU A 143 7.96 -12.22 5.73
CA LEU A 143 7.36 -11.74 6.96
C LEU A 143 7.23 -10.22 6.87
N LEU A 144 6.00 -9.72 6.91
CA LEU A 144 5.74 -8.28 6.90
C LEU A 144 6.15 -7.66 8.25
N PRO A 145 6.72 -6.43 8.26
CA PRO A 145 6.83 -5.68 9.49
C PRO A 145 5.44 -5.40 10.09
N ASP A 146 5.39 -5.15 11.37
CA ASP A 146 4.16 -4.77 12.05
C ASP A 146 3.61 -3.46 11.49
N PHE A 147 2.31 -3.40 11.23
CA PHE A 147 1.67 -2.21 10.68
C PHE A 147 0.21 -2.09 11.09
N LYS A 148 -0.35 -0.89 10.94
CA LYS A 148 -1.80 -0.62 11.05
C LYS A 148 -2.33 -0.15 9.71
N ARG A 149 -3.59 -0.41 9.42
CA ARG A 149 -4.35 0.03 8.23
C ARG A 149 -3.80 -0.49 6.90
N SER A 150 -2.59 -0.08 6.51
CA SER A 150 -2.02 -0.47 5.22
C SER A 150 -0.50 -0.44 5.21
N LEU A 151 0.09 -1.20 4.29
CA LEU A 151 1.53 -1.30 4.08
C LEU A 151 1.81 -1.45 2.57
N VAL A 152 2.87 -0.84 2.06
CA VAL A 152 3.33 -1.05 0.69
C VAL A 152 4.57 -1.91 0.69
N VAL A 153 4.58 -2.97 -0.11
CA VAL A 153 5.75 -3.83 -0.33
C VAL A 153 6.28 -3.59 -1.73
N LYS A 154 7.57 -3.35 -1.84
CA LYS A 154 8.30 -3.20 -3.10
C LYS A 154 9.30 -4.35 -3.23
N VAL A 155 9.14 -5.13 -4.28
CA VAL A 155 10.05 -6.22 -4.66
C VAL A 155 10.77 -5.81 -5.92
N SER A 156 12.10 -5.86 -5.96
CA SER A 156 12.87 -5.75 -7.19
C SER A 156 13.37 -7.12 -7.65
N TYR A 157 13.36 -7.33 -8.96
CA TYR A 157 13.85 -8.56 -9.59
C TYR A 157 15.34 -8.47 -9.93
N LYS A 158 15.96 -9.65 -10.08
CA LYS A 158 17.32 -9.78 -10.61
C LYS A 158 17.34 -9.61 -12.11
#